data_39257096430ef4848e5008416a869668
#
_entry.id   39257096430ef4848e5008416a869668
#
_cell.length_a   1.000
_cell.length_b   1.000
_cell.length_c   1.000
_cell.angle_alpha   90.00
_cell.angle_beta   90.00
_cell.angle_gamma   90.00
#
_symmetry.space_group_name_H-M   'P 1'
#
loop_
_entity.id
_entity.type
_entity.pdbx_description
1 polymer ?
#
loop_
_entity_poly.entity_id
_entity_poly.type
_entity_poly.pdbx_seq_one_letter_code
_entity_poly.pdbx_strand_id
1 'polypeptide(L)'
;MNKKAMAAAVSMLLAGGAHAAQQERPNVIVIIADDMGYSDISPFGGEIPTPNLQAMAEQGMRMSQYYTSPMSAPTRSMLLTGNSNQQAGMGGMWWYDSTIGKEGYELRLTDRVTTMAERFKDAGYNTLMAGKWHLGFVPGATPKDRGFNHAFAFMGGGTSHFNDAIPLGTVEAFHTYYTRDGERVSLPDDFYSSEAYARQMNSWIKATPKEQPVFAWLAFTAPHDPLQAPDEWIKRFKGQYEQGYAEVYRQRIARLKALGIIHDDTPLPHLELDKEWEALTPEQQKYTAKVMQVYAAMIANMDAQIGTLMETLKQTGRDKNTLLVFLTDNGANPAQGFYYESTPEFWKQFDNSYDNVGRKGSFVSYGPHWANVSNAPYANYHKTTSAQGGINTDFMISGPGITRHGKIDASTMAVYDVAPTLYEFAGIDPNKSLAKKPVLPMIGVSFKRYLTGEVQEPPRGNYGVELHHQAAWVDGEWKLRRLVPRGLTAGDAPWQLFNLHDDPLETHDVAAEHPDRVKAMSEAYEAFAKRTMVTRAQGKMIDYVGIDSKTGRYLAVDPATMKPVPAPQAIPVSEIH
;
A
#
# COMPACT_ATOMS: atom_id res chain seq x y z
N MET A 1 -44.53 -8.25 -63.98
CA MET A 1 -43.69 -8.54 -62.79
C MET A 1 -43.90 -7.39 -61.76
N ASN A 2 -44.43 -7.78 -60.63
CA ASN A 2 -45.04 -6.87 -59.64
C ASN A 2 -44.02 -6.05 -58.81
N LYS A 3 -44.13 -4.72 -58.87
CA LYS A 3 -43.31 -3.81 -58.06
C LYS A 3 -43.47 -3.97 -56.53
N LYS A 4 -44.35 -4.87 -56.07
CA LYS A 4 -44.53 -5.19 -54.64
C LYS A 4 -43.59 -6.30 -54.13
N ALA A 5 -42.97 -7.06 -55.02
CA ALA A 5 -42.02 -8.12 -54.61
C ALA A 5 -40.58 -7.60 -54.38
N MET A 6 -40.24 -6.39 -54.85
CA MET A 6 -38.91 -5.80 -54.68
C MET A 6 -38.77 -4.97 -53.40
N ALA A 7 -39.88 -4.55 -52.80
CA ALA A 7 -39.86 -3.79 -51.54
C ALA A 7 -39.72 -4.69 -50.30
N ALA A 8 -40.08 -5.98 -50.38
CA ALA A 8 -39.95 -6.93 -49.27
C ALA A 8 -38.54 -7.51 -49.11
N ALA A 9 -37.75 -7.56 -50.21
CA ALA A 9 -36.38 -8.10 -50.16
C ALA A 9 -35.33 -7.08 -49.66
N VAL A 10 -35.62 -5.78 -49.73
CA VAL A 10 -34.72 -4.71 -49.24
C VAL A 10 -34.93 -4.44 -47.73
N SER A 11 -36.12 -4.77 -47.20
CA SER A 11 -36.39 -4.60 -45.75
C SER A 11 -35.84 -5.74 -44.88
N MET A 12 -35.45 -6.89 -45.43
CA MET A 12 -34.82 -7.98 -44.68
C MET A 12 -33.28 -7.91 -44.64
N LEU A 13 -32.66 -7.02 -45.42
CA LEU A 13 -31.20 -6.83 -45.43
C LEU A 13 -30.70 -5.68 -44.52
N LEU A 14 -31.61 -4.95 -43.88
CA LEU A 14 -31.29 -3.88 -42.92
C LEU A 14 -31.56 -4.27 -41.46
N ALA A 15 -32.00 -5.49 -41.17
CA ALA A 15 -32.14 -6.02 -39.82
C ALA A 15 -30.93 -6.86 -39.36
N GLY A 16 -29.87 -6.92 -40.17
CA GLY A 16 -28.54 -7.33 -39.75
C GLY A 16 -27.89 -6.17 -38.97
N GLY A 17 -28.58 -5.68 -37.93
CA GLY A 17 -28.07 -4.66 -37.04
C GLY A 17 -26.74 -5.10 -36.51
N ALA A 18 -25.74 -4.27 -36.68
CA ALA A 18 -24.48 -4.31 -35.99
C ALA A 18 -24.73 -4.56 -34.50
N HIS A 19 -24.69 -5.82 -34.09
CA HIS A 19 -24.19 -6.16 -32.78
C HIS A 19 -22.72 -5.76 -32.85
N ALA A 20 -22.44 -4.47 -32.61
CA ALA A 20 -21.15 -4.07 -32.10
C ALA A 20 -20.95 -5.02 -30.91
N ALA A 21 -20.03 -5.95 -31.01
CA ALA A 21 -19.68 -6.84 -29.93
C ALA A 21 -19.44 -5.94 -28.74
N GLN A 22 -20.35 -5.94 -27.79
CA GLN A 22 -20.23 -5.13 -26.58
C GLN A 22 -18.96 -5.68 -25.96
N GLN A 23 -17.89 -4.88 -26.01
CA GLN A 23 -16.57 -5.30 -25.52
C GLN A 23 -16.80 -5.79 -24.09
N GLU A 24 -16.53 -7.07 -23.85
CA GLU A 24 -16.74 -7.68 -22.53
C GLU A 24 -15.95 -6.86 -21.51
N ARG A 25 -16.63 -6.34 -20.51
CA ARG A 25 -15.98 -5.57 -19.43
C ARG A 25 -14.94 -6.44 -18.74
N PRO A 26 -13.71 -5.94 -18.57
CA PRO A 26 -12.64 -6.73 -17.93
C PRO A 26 -12.97 -7.01 -16.46
N ASN A 27 -12.55 -8.17 -15.97
CA ASN A 27 -12.42 -8.34 -14.53
C ASN A 27 -11.31 -7.42 -14.03
N VAL A 28 -11.41 -6.96 -12.80
CA VAL A 28 -10.44 -6.07 -12.17
C VAL A 28 -10.05 -6.64 -10.82
N ILE A 29 -8.78 -6.92 -10.63
CA ILE A 29 -8.25 -7.47 -9.39
C ILE A 29 -7.15 -6.57 -8.87
N VAL A 30 -7.35 -6.01 -7.67
CA VAL A 30 -6.38 -5.18 -6.96
C VAL A 30 -5.79 -6.01 -5.82
N ILE A 31 -4.48 -6.20 -5.88
CA ILE A 31 -3.70 -6.98 -4.91
C ILE A 31 -2.80 -6.03 -4.15
N ILE A 32 -2.87 -6.08 -2.82
CA ILE A 32 -2.17 -5.14 -1.94
C ILE A 32 -1.30 -5.92 -0.96
N ALA A 33 0.00 -5.63 -0.92
CA ALA A 33 0.91 -6.01 0.15
C ALA A 33 0.93 -4.93 1.23
N ASP A 34 1.32 -5.28 2.45
CA ASP A 34 1.29 -4.45 3.65
C ASP A 34 2.69 -4.29 4.24
N ASP A 35 3.24 -3.08 4.25
CA ASP A 35 4.57 -2.77 4.78
C ASP A 35 5.76 -3.42 4.04
N MET A 36 5.61 -3.74 2.76
CA MET A 36 6.68 -4.35 1.97
C MET A 36 7.66 -3.27 1.48
N GLY A 37 8.96 -3.56 1.56
CA GLY A 37 10.00 -2.65 1.07
C GLY A 37 10.11 -2.66 -0.45
N TYR A 38 10.63 -1.55 -1.01
CA TYR A 38 10.70 -1.30 -2.45
C TYR A 38 11.47 -2.36 -3.24
N SER A 39 12.53 -2.93 -2.67
CA SER A 39 13.36 -3.93 -3.38
C SER A 39 13.22 -5.35 -2.84
N ASP A 40 12.09 -5.71 -2.25
CA ASP A 40 11.91 -7.05 -1.69
C ASP A 40 11.58 -8.12 -2.73
N ILE A 41 10.84 -7.75 -3.78
CA ILE A 41 10.35 -8.69 -4.80
C ILE A 41 11.21 -8.69 -6.07
N SER A 42 11.25 -9.81 -6.76
CA SER A 42 12.08 -9.99 -7.96
C SER A 42 11.87 -8.92 -9.03
N PRO A 43 10.64 -8.45 -9.34
CA PRO A 43 10.41 -7.38 -10.32
C PRO A 43 11.11 -6.05 -10.01
N PHE A 44 11.45 -5.79 -8.75
CA PHE A 44 12.12 -4.59 -8.26
C PHE A 44 13.50 -4.89 -7.65
N GLY A 45 14.15 -5.98 -8.08
CA GLY A 45 15.54 -6.28 -7.75
C GLY A 45 15.75 -7.10 -6.47
N GLY A 46 14.70 -7.58 -5.83
CA GLY A 46 14.77 -8.45 -4.67
C GLY A 46 15.35 -9.83 -4.97
N GLU A 47 15.97 -10.42 -3.96
CA GLU A 47 16.43 -11.81 -4.00
C GLU A 47 15.34 -12.80 -3.60
N ILE A 48 14.24 -12.32 -3.00
CA ILE A 48 13.12 -13.18 -2.60
C ILE A 48 12.42 -13.69 -3.87
N PRO A 49 12.34 -15.00 -4.07
CA PRO A 49 11.70 -15.54 -5.27
C PRO A 49 10.21 -15.24 -5.30
N THR A 50 9.79 -14.44 -6.28
CA THR A 50 8.39 -14.06 -6.53
C THR A 50 8.03 -14.28 -8.01
N PRO A 51 7.98 -15.56 -8.47
CA PRO A 51 7.83 -15.88 -9.88
C PRO A 51 6.48 -15.45 -10.47
N ASN A 52 5.41 -15.39 -9.67
CA ASN A 52 4.09 -14.98 -10.15
C ASN A 52 4.03 -13.46 -10.37
N LEU A 53 4.60 -12.67 -9.44
CA LEU A 53 4.76 -11.24 -9.61
C LEU A 53 5.73 -10.91 -10.75
N GLN A 54 6.79 -11.71 -10.91
CA GLN A 54 7.70 -11.57 -12.06
C GLN A 54 6.97 -11.78 -13.39
N ALA A 55 6.16 -12.83 -13.50
CA ALA A 55 5.35 -13.07 -14.70
C ALA A 55 4.34 -11.94 -14.96
N MET A 56 3.74 -11.39 -13.90
CA MET A 56 2.87 -10.21 -14.01
C MET A 56 3.63 -8.98 -14.53
N ALA A 57 4.84 -8.72 -14.05
CA ALA A 57 5.69 -7.62 -14.48
C ALA A 57 6.12 -7.74 -15.95
N GLU A 58 6.42 -8.96 -16.42
CA GLU A 58 6.79 -9.24 -17.81
C GLU A 58 5.63 -9.05 -18.78
N GLN A 59 4.41 -9.38 -18.35
CA GLN A 59 3.18 -9.21 -19.13
C GLN A 59 2.56 -7.82 -19.02
N GLY A 60 3.05 -7.01 -18.09
CA GLY A 60 2.52 -5.70 -17.78
C GLY A 60 3.56 -4.61 -17.73
N MET A 61 3.28 -3.58 -16.98
CA MET A 61 4.12 -2.42 -16.77
C MET A 61 4.37 -2.21 -15.28
N ARG A 62 5.60 -1.82 -14.94
CA ARG A 62 6.02 -1.40 -13.59
C ARG A 62 6.21 0.11 -13.58
N MET A 63 5.80 0.77 -12.49
CA MET A 63 6.09 2.18 -12.25
C MET A 63 7.20 2.28 -11.19
N SER A 64 8.30 2.96 -11.49
CA SER A 64 9.38 3.21 -10.52
C SER A 64 9.15 4.46 -9.68
N GLN A 65 8.18 5.29 -10.05
CA GLN A 65 7.75 6.47 -9.30
C GLN A 65 6.23 6.42 -9.04
N TYR A 66 5.82 5.46 -8.22
CA TYR A 66 4.45 5.33 -7.77
C TYR A 66 4.33 5.77 -6.31
N TYR A 67 3.49 6.78 -6.10
CA TYR A 67 3.42 7.48 -4.82
C TYR A 67 2.17 7.15 -4.02
N THR A 68 2.39 6.76 -2.76
CA THR A 68 1.36 6.45 -1.76
C THR A 68 1.43 7.43 -0.58
N SER A 69 0.49 7.33 0.34
CA SER A 69 0.68 7.91 1.68
C SER A 69 1.70 7.07 2.47
N PRO A 70 2.41 7.66 3.45
CA PRO A 70 3.43 6.92 4.19
C PRO A 70 2.87 5.91 5.21
N MET A 71 1.55 5.66 5.19
CA MET A 71 0.88 4.70 6.09
C MET A 71 -0.31 4.02 5.42
N SER A 72 -0.64 2.83 5.93
CA SER A 72 -1.56 1.86 5.37
C SER A 72 -2.99 2.39 5.17
N ALA A 73 -3.68 2.83 6.22
CA ALA A 73 -5.08 3.23 6.12
C ALA A 73 -5.29 4.46 5.23
N PRO A 74 -4.48 5.54 5.32
CA PRO A 74 -4.52 6.64 4.38
C PRO A 74 -4.35 6.19 2.93
N THR A 75 -3.33 5.38 2.62
CA THR A 75 -3.10 4.87 1.26
C THR A 75 -4.29 4.05 0.75
N ARG A 76 -4.81 3.12 1.55
CA ARG A 76 -5.96 2.29 1.18
C ARG A 76 -7.20 3.12 0.90
N SER A 77 -7.42 4.20 1.66
CA SER A 77 -8.51 5.14 1.42
C SER A 77 -8.36 5.89 0.09
N MET A 78 -7.14 6.38 -0.20
CA MET A 78 -6.82 7.07 -1.47
C MET A 78 -7.00 6.13 -2.67
N LEU A 79 -6.49 4.90 -2.56
CA LEU A 79 -6.61 3.86 -3.59
C LEU A 79 -8.07 3.52 -3.89
N LEU A 80 -8.85 3.26 -2.82
CA LEU A 80 -10.23 2.80 -2.96
C LEU A 80 -11.18 3.88 -3.48
N THR A 81 -10.84 5.17 -3.33
CA THR A 81 -11.76 6.28 -3.64
C THR A 81 -11.32 7.18 -4.78
N GLY A 82 -10.02 7.21 -5.12
CA GLY A 82 -9.48 8.19 -6.07
C GLY A 82 -9.40 9.62 -5.51
N ASN A 83 -9.53 9.77 -4.19
CA ASN A 83 -9.47 11.03 -3.45
C ASN A 83 -8.26 11.08 -2.52
N SER A 84 -7.97 12.24 -1.90
CA SER A 84 -6.98 12.31 -0.84
C SER A 84 -7.45 11.59 0.42
N ASN A 85 -6.52 11.21 1.28
CA ASN A 85 -6.83 10.61 2.57
C ASN A 85 -7.73 11.51 3.43
N GLN A 86 -7.51 12.83 3.44
CA GLN A 86 -8.36 13.77 4.17
C GLN A 86 -9.77 13.85 3.58
N GLN A 87 -9.92 13.93 2.26
CA GLN A 87 -11.23 13.89 1.62
C GLN A 87 -11.99 12.61 1.97
N ALA A 88 -11.29 11.50 2.08
CA ALA A 88 -11.86 10.21 2.44
C ALA A 88 -12.18 10.04 3.95
N GLY A 89 -11.68 10.94 4.82
CA GLY A 89 -11.85 10.86 6.26
C GLY A 89 -10.68 10.20 7.00
N MET A 90 -9.59 9.89 6.30
CA MET A 90 -8.42 9.18 6.80
C MET A 90 -7.19 10.10 6.86
N GLY A 91 -7.38 11.37 7.24
CA GLY A 91 -6.30 12.37 7.34
C GLY A 91 -5.29 12.12 8.45
N GLY A 92 -5.54 11.22 9.36
CA GLY A 92 -4.66 10.86 10.49
C GLY A 92 -4.74 9.40 10.86
N MET A 93 -4.05 9.05 11.94
CA MET A 93 -4.08 7.75 12.61
C MET A 93 -4.36 7.96 14.11
N TRP A 94 -4.79 6.94 14.82
CA TRP A 94 -5.36 6.96 16.17
C TRP A 94 -4.58 7.74 17.25
N TRP A 95 -3.30 7.88 17.15
CA TRP A 95 -2.45 8.38 18.24
C TRP A 95 -1.73 9.68 17.92
N TYR A 96 -2.19 10.39 16.89
CA TYR A 96 -1.28 11.39 16.38
C TYR A 96 -1.61 12.83 16.65
N ASP A 97 -2.81 13.31 16.89
CA ASP A 97 -2.87 14.74 17.13
C ASP A 97 -4.26 15.36 17.41
N SER A 98 -4.22 16.70 17.54
CA SER A 98 -5.37 17.59 17.74
C SER A 98 -6.32 17.69 16.55
N THR A 99 -6.09 16.98 15.44
CA THR A 99 -6.95 16.98 14.27
C THR A 99 -7.97 15.83 14.29
N ILE A 100 -7.73 14.78 15.09
CA ILE A 100 -8.62 13.62 15.21
C ILE A 100 -10.05 14.07 15.52
N GLY A 101 -11.01 13.53 14.78
CA GLY A 101 -12.43 13.87 14.88
C GLY A 101 -12.86 15.14 14.13
N LYS A 102 -11.92 15.94 13.61
CA LYS A 102 -12.25 17.03 12.69
C LYS A 102 -12.61 16.51 11.31
N GLU A 103 -13.25 17.33 10.51
CA GLU A 103 -13.59 17.01 9.14
C GLU A 103 -12.32 16.67 8.33
N GLY A 104 -12.31 15.49 7.70
CA GLY A 104 -11.16 14.91 7.02
C GLY A 104 -10.30 14.00 7.89
N TYR A 105 -10.51 13.96 9.21
CA TYR A 105 -9.73 13.22 10.20
C TYR A 105 -10.61 12.33 11.10
N GLU A 106 -11.69 11.79 10.53
CA GLU A 106 -12.65 10.94 11.25
C GLU A 106 -12.15 9.52 11.49
N LEU A 107 -10.96 9.18 10.98
CA LEU A 107 -10.31 7.86 11.08
C LEU A 107 -11.16 6.70 10.53
N ARG A 108 -12.02 7.02 9.57
CA ARG A 108 -12.87 6.07 8.86
C ARG A 108 -13.28 6.61 7.51
N LEU A 109 -13.65 5.74 6.59
CA LEU A 109 -14.28 6.17 5.35
C LEU A 109 -15.60 6.90 5.65
N THR A 110 -15.78 8.05 5.01
CA THR A 110 -16.98 8.88 5.12
C THR A 110 -17.81 8.81 3.85
N ASP A 111 -19.05 9.28 3.93
CA ASP A 111 -19.98 9.38 2.78
C ASP A 111 -19.69 10.58 1.86
N ARG A 112 -18.63 11.35 2.15
CA ARG A 112 -18.14 12.43 1.24
C ARG A 112 -17.53 11.90 -0.04
N VAL A 113 -17.12 10.63 -0.06
CA VAL A 113 -16.46 9.99 -1.21
C VAL A 113 -17.13 8.68 -1.59
N THR A 114 -17.04 8.30 -2.86
CA THR A 114 -17.53 7.02 -3.36
C THR A 114 -16.35 6.05 -3.52
N THR A 115 -16.55 4.78 -3.17
CA THR A 115 -15.52 3.74 -3.32
C THR A 115 -15.54 3.08 -4.70
N MET A 116 -14.42 2.45 -5.08
CA MET A 116 -14.37 1.59 -6.27
C MET A 116 -15.43 0.48 -6.19
N ALA A 117 -15.58 -0.16 -5.03
CA ALA A 117 -16.55 -1.25 -4.87
C ALA A 117 -17.99 -0.77 -5.13
N GLU A 118 -18.38 0.40 -4.63
CA GLU A 118 -19.70 1.00 -4.89
C GLU A 118 -19.92 1.24 -6.39
N ARG A 119 -18.92 1.78 -7.12
CA ARG A 119 -19.03 2.06 -8.56
C ARG A 119 -19.03 0.78 -9.40
N PHE A 120 -18.15 -0.17 -9.10
CA PHE A 120 -18.14 -1.46 -9.79
C PHE A 120 -19.44 -2.23 -9.55
N LYS A 121 -19.98 -2.21 -8.32
CA LYS A 121 -21.27 -2.82 -7.99
C LYS A 121 -22.42 -2.20 -8.80
N ASP A 122 -22.49 -0.87 -8.87
CA ASP A 122 -23.49 -0.16 -9.68
C ASP A 122 -23.36 -0.51 -11.19
N ALA A 123 -22.14 -0.79 -11.64
CA ALA A 123 -21.88 -1.23 -13.00
C ALA A 123 -22.16 -2.74 -13.23
N GLY A 124 -22.69 -3.48 -12.24
CA GLY A 124 -23.09 -4.89 -12.36
C GLY A 124 -21.99 -5.91 -12.06
N TYR A 125 -20.84 -5.49 -11.56
CA TYR A 125 -19.79 -6.41 -11.14
C TYR A 125 -20.17 -7.16 -9.86
N ASN A 126 -19.68 -8.40 -9.72
CA ASN A 126 -19.60 -9.02 -8.42
C ASN A 126 -18.36 -8.46 -7.67
N THR A 127 -18.60 -7.79 -6.56
CA THR A 127 -17.58 -7.06 -5.79
C THR A 127 -17.14 -7.88 -4.58
N LEU A 128 -15.87 -8.27 -4.57
CA LEU A 128 -15.29 -9.24 -3.63
C LEU A 128 -14.15 -8.60 -2.83
N MET A 129 -14.09 -8.88 -1.53
CA MET A 129 -12.98 -8.46 -0.70
C MET A 129 -12.49 -9.61 0.18
N ALA A 130 -11.18 -9.86 0.20
CA ALA A 130 -10.54 -10.73 1.17
C ALA A 130 -9.29 -10.08 1.74
N GLY A 131 -9.15 -10.05 3.07
CA GLY A 131 -7.98 -9.55 3.77
C GLY A 131 -8.19 -8.28 4.60
N LYS A 132 -7.15 -7.47 4.74
CA LYS A 132 -7.12 -6.27 5.58
C LYS A 132 -8.01 -5.15 5.05
N TRP A 133 -8.87 -4.64 5.94
CA TRP A 133 -9.72 -3.47 5.65
C TRP A 133 -9.08 -2.16 6.12
N HIS A 134 -8.96 -1.96 7.43
CA HIS A 134 -8.32 -0.81 8.08
C HIS A 134 -8.92 0.57 7.72
N LEU A 135 -10.19 0.63 7.30
CA LEU A 135 -10.86 1.86 6.85
C LEU A 135 -12.12 2.20 7.66
N GLY A 136 -12.19 1.69 8.90
CA GLY A 136 -13.30 1.90 9.82
C GLY A 136 -14.09 0.62 10.08
N PHE A 137 -14.64 0.54 11.29
CA PHE A 137 -15.39 -0.61 11.81
C PHE A 137 -16.77 -0.23 12.35
N VAL A 138 -17.16 1.03 12.16
CA VAL A 138 -18.49 1.54 12.51
C VAL A 138 -19.48 1.38 11.35
N PRO A 139 -20.79 1.37 11.59
CA PRO A 139 -21.80 1.38 10.55
C PRO A 139 -21.55 2.51 9.51
N GLY A 140 -21.72 2.20 8.25
CA GLY A 140 -21.43 3.10 7.12
C GLY A 140 -19.97 3.09 6.63
N ALA A 141 -19.05 2.47 7.36
CA ALA A 141 -17.64 2.38 7.00
C ALA A 141 -17.12 0.94 6.81
N THR A 142 -17.99 -0.08 7.00
CA THR A 142 -17.57 -1.49 6.82
C THR A 142 -17.49 -1.87 5.33
N PRO A 143 -16.79 -2.94 4.96
CA PRO A 143 -16.73 -3.38 3.56
C PRO A 143 -18.10 -3.57 2.91
N LYS A 144 -19.05 -4.15 3.66
CA LYS A 144 -20.42 -4.37 3.20
C LYS A 144 -21.16 -3.05 2.92
N ASP A 145 -21.00 -2.06 3.81
CA ASP A 145 -21.60 -0.73 3.64
C ASP A 145 -21.00 0.02 2.46
N ARG A 146 -19.73 -0.26 2.16
CA ARG A 146 -18.94 0.44 1.14
C ARG A 146 -18.82 -0.34 -0.17
N GLY A 147 -19.83 -1.18 -0.48
CA GLY A 147 -20.09 -1.68 -1.81
C GLY A 147 -19.63 -3.09 -2.11
N PHE A 148 -19.01 -3.82 -1.20
CA PHE A 148 -18.64 -5.22 -1.41
C PHE A 148 -19.85 -6.14 -1.22
N ASN A 149 -20.10 -7.02 -2.21
CA ASN A 149 -21.12 -8.04 -2.14
C ASN A 149 -20.72 -9.14 -1.15
N HIS A 150 -19.44 -9.55 -1.22
CA HIS A 150 -18.85 -10.52 -0.31
C HIS A 150 -17.55 -9.96 0.25
N ALA A 151 -17.38 -10.10 1.56
CA ALA A 151 -16.20 -9.66 2.27
C ALA A 151 -15.79 -10.66 3.36
N PHE A 152 -14.56 -11.15 3.30
CA PHE A 152 -13.88 -11.81 4.41
C PHE A 152 -12.76 -10.89 4.88
N ALA A 153 -13.05 -10.08 5.89
CA ALA A 153 -12.24 -8.92 6.25
C ALA A 153 -11.62 -9.06 7.64
N PHE A 154 -10.30 -8.85 7.71
CA PHE A 154 -9.63 -8.42 8.92
C PHE A 154 -9.86 -6.91 9.10
N MET A 155 -10.54 -6.52 10.17
CA MET A 155 -11.01 -5.13 10.34
C MET A 155 -9.93 -4.18 10.84
N GLY A 156 -8.91 -4.68 11.54
CA GLY A 156 -7.85 -3.88 12.16
C GLY A 156 -6.68 -3.54 11.26
N GLY A 157 -5.63 -2.97 11.87
CA GLY A 157 -4.38 -2.56 11.22
C GLY A 157 -3.33 -3.65 11.11
N GLY A 158 -3.22 -4.54 12.09
CA GLY A 158 -2.28 -5.65 12.13
C GLY A 158 -2.62 -6.63 13.26
N THR A 159 -2.25 -7.89 13.09
CA THR A 159 -2.54 -8.99 14.01
C THR A 159 -1.65 -10.17 13.69
N SER A 160 -1.56 -11.14 14.59
CA SER A 160 -1.00 -12.46 14.29
C SER A 160 -1.57 -13.03 13.00
N HIS A 161 -0.73 -13.67 12.20
CA HIS A 161 -1.13 -14.27 10.92
C HIS A 161 -1.79 -15.64 11.05
N PHE A 162 -1.83 -16.20 12.26
CA PHE A 162 -2.49 -17.45 12.60
C PHE A 162 -3.87 -17.22 13.26
N ASN A 163 -4.56 -18.31 13.59
CA ASN A 163 -5.94 -18.28 14.09
C ASN A 163 -6.08 -17.72 15.53
N ASP A 164 -4.99 -17.47 16.22
CA ASP A 164 -4.98 -16.80 17.53
C ASP A 164 -5.32 -15.31 17.44
N ALA A 165 -5.10 -14.71 16.26
CA ALA A 165 -5.43 -13.32 15.96
C ALA A 165 -5.02 -12.34 17.09
N ILE A 166 -3.83 -12.55 17.70
CA ILE A 166 -3.34 -11.73 18.80
C ILE A 166 -3.10 -10.31 18.28
N PRO A 167 -3.61 -9.27 18.97
CA PRO A 167 -3.44 -7.88 18.58
C PRO A 167 -1.98 -7.42 18.68
N LEU A 168 -1.67 -6.32 18.00
CA LEU A 168 -0.33 -5.71 18.06
C LEU A 168 -0.02 -5.11 19.45
N GLY A 169 -1.02 -4.82 20.25
CA GLY A 169 -0.90 -4.27 21.60
C GLY A 169 -2.22 -4.29 22.34
N THR A 170 -2.22 -3.74 23.55
CA THR A 170 -3.37 -3.76 24.48
C THR A 170 -4.34 -2.60 24.27
N VAL A 171 -4.00 -1.59 23.47
CA VAL A 171 -4.88 -0.45 23.23
C VAL A 171 -6.07 -0.84 22.35
N GLU A 172 -7.24 -0.30 22.67
CA GLU A 172 -8.51 -0.63 22.01
C GLU A 172 -8.48 -0.36 20.49
N ALA A 173 -7.66 0.59 20.04
CA ALA A 173 -7.44 0.89 18.63
C ALA A 173 -6.86 -0.29 17.83
N PHE A 174 -6.23 -1.26 18.48
CA PHE A 174 -5.73 -2.48 17.84
C PHE A 174 -6.76 -3.60 17.80
N HIS A 175 -8.02 -3.28 17.47
CA HIS A 175 -9.05 -4.30 17.33
C HIS A 175 -8.66 -5.39 16.36
N THR A 176 -8.65 -6.63 16.84
CA THR A 176 -8.33 -7.81 16.04
C THR A 176 -9.54 -8.73 15.95
N TYR A 177 -10.34 -8.52 14.94
CA TYR A 177 -11.43 -9.44 14.64
C TYR A 177 -11.63 -9.54 13.13
N TYR A 178 -12.18 -10.68 12.77
CA TYR A 178 -12.54 -10.97 11.40
C TYR A 178 -14.04 -10.94 11.21
N THR A 179 -14.47 -10.50 10.03
CA THR A 179 -15.87 -10.55 9.64
C THR A 179 -16.03 -11.29 8.32
N ARG A 180 -17.18 -11.96 8.17
CA ARG A 180 -17.65 -12.47 6.90
C ARG A 180 -19.00 -11.85 6.59
N ASP A 181 -19.06 -11.08 5.50
CA ASP A 181 -20.27 -10.37 5.06
C ASP A 181 -20.92 -9.49 6.17
N GLY A 182 -20.06 -8.93 7.04
CA GLY A 182 -20.44 -8.06 8.15
C GLY A 182 -20.60 -8.74 9.50
N GLU A 183 -20.66 -10.06 9.55
CA GLU A 183 -20.79 -10.82 10.80
C GLU A 183 -19.41 -11.25 11.32
N ARG A 184 -19.17 -11.15 12.63
CA ARG A 184 -17.93 -11.65 13.25
C ARG A 184 -17.82 -13.16 13.08
N VAL A 185 -16.60 -13.63 12.78
CA VAL A 185 -16.31 -15.05 12.60
C VAL A 185 -15.10 -15.49 13.39
N SER A 186 -15.13 -16.73 13.88
CA SER A 186 -13.94 -17.41 14.41
C SER A 186 -13.11 -17.96 13.28
N LEU A 187 -11.80 -18.01 13.48
CA LEU A 187 -10.85 -18.54 12.52
C LEU A 187 -10.66 -20.05 12.72
N PRO A 188 -10.57 -20.86 11.66
CA PRO A 188 -10.31 -22.29 11.76
C PRO A 188 -8.86 -22.57 12.22
N ASP A 189 -8.60 -23.79 12.71
CA ASP A 189 -7.31 -24.17 13.26
C ASP A 189 -6.16 -24.15 12.23
N ASP A 190 -6.47 -24.39 10.96
CA ASP A 190 -5.56 -24.35 9.83
C ASP A 190 -5.39 -22.95 9.20
N PHE A 191 -5.86 -21.92 9.90
CA PHE A 191 -5.80 -20.55 9.39
C PHE A 191 -4.36 -20.02 9.35
N TYR A 192 -3.95 -19.60 8.15
CA TYR A 192 -2.84 -18.68 7.92
C TYR A 192 -3.34 -17.58 6.97
N SER A 193 -3.14 -16.32 7.33
CA SER A 193 -3.83 -15.18 6.71
C SER A 193 -3.73 -15.14 5.18
N SER A 194 -2.51 -15.21 4.62
CA SER A 194 -2.31 -15.11 3.16
C SER A 194 -3.00 -16.24 2.40
N GLU A 195 -2.92 -17.47 2.91
CA GLU A 195 -3.55 -18.64 2.30
C GLU A 195 -5.08 -18.59 2.40
N ALA A 196 -5.58 -18.17 3.57
CA ALA A 196 -7.02 -18.06 3.81
C ALA A 196 -7.68 -16.99 2.93
N TYR A 197 -7.03 -15.83 2.76
CA TYR A 197 -7.54 -14.75 1.90
C TYR A 197 -7.61 -15.18 0.44
N ALA A 198 -6.54 -15.78 -0.08
CA ALA A 198 -6.51 -16.26 -1.46
C ALA A 198 -7.51 -17.40 -1.69
N ARG A 199 -7.59 -18.38 -0.78
CA ARG A 199 -8.56 -19.48 -0.82
C ARG A 199 -9.99 -18.97 -0.88
N GLN A 200 -10.32 -17.99 -0.03
CA GLN A 200 -11.65 -17.38 -0.01
C GLN A 200 -11.95 -16.61 -1.29
N MET A 201 -11.01 -15.80 -1.78
CA MET A 201 -11.15 -15.06 -3.03
C MET A 201 -11.35 -16.01 -4.21
N ASN A 202 -10.53 -17.03 -4.32
CA ASN A 202 -10.61 -18.05 -5.37
C ASN A 202 -11.96 -18.79 -5.38
N SER A 203 -12.49 -19.09 -4.19
CA SER A 203 -13.81 -19.70 -4.04
C SER A 203 -14.93 -18.82 -4.60
N TRP A 204 -14.92 -17.53 -4.31
CA TRP A 204 -15.93 -16.59 -4.80
C TRP A 204 -15.80 -16.33 -6.31
N ILE A 205 -14.58 -16.24 -6.86
CA ILE A 205 -14.37 -16.11 -8.30
C ILE A 205 -14.92 -17.33 -9.04
N LYS A 206 -14.69 -18.55 -8.53
CA LYS A 206 -15.24 -19.79 -9.09
C LYS A 206 -16.77 -19.85 -9.01
N ALA A 207 -17.36 -19.30 -7.95
CA ALA A 207 -18.81 -19.27 -7.77
C ALA A 207 -19.51 -18.16 -8.57
N THR A 208 -18.78 -17.16 -9.05
CA THR A 208 -19.35 -16.06 -9.84
C THR A 208 -19.65 -16.51 -11.27
N PRO A 209 -20.90 -16.31 -11.78
CA PRO A 209 -21.23 -16.63 -13.17
C PRO A 209 -20.24 -16.02 -14.16
N LYS A 210 -19.87 -16.77 -15.22
CA LYS A 210 -18.82 -16.35 -16.15
C LYS A 210 -19.13 -15.01 -16.82
N GLU A 211 -20.39 -14.74 -17.09
CA GLU A 211 -20.89 -13.53 -17.74
C GLU A 211 -20.87 -12.30 -16.83
N GLN A 212 -20.77 -12.51 -15.51
CA GLN A 212 -20.68 -11.43 -14.56
C GLN A 212 -19.21 -11.08 -14.30
N PRO A 213 -18.76 -9.85 -14.62
CA PRO A 213 -17.40 -9.44 -14.32
C PRO A 213 -17.18 -9.30 -12.80
N VAL A 214 -15.93 -9.48 -12.38
CA VAL A 214 -15.50 -9.43 -10.98
C VAL A 214 -14.70 -8.18 -10.73
N PHE A 215 -14.99 -7.47 -9.63
CA PHE A 215 -14.08 -6.55 -8.98
C PHE A 215 -13.60 -7.20 -7.68
N ALA A 216 -12.32 -7.47 -7.58
CA ALA A 216 -11.73 -8.11 -6.41
C ALA A 216 -10.68 -7.22 -5.74
N TRP A 217 -10.78 -7.12 -4.41
CA TRP A 217 -9.84 -6.45 -3.53
C TRP A 217 -9.19 -7.50 -2.64
N LEU A 218 -8.00 -7.97 -3.03
CA LEU A 218 -7.22 -8.94 -2.26
C LEU A 218 -6.12 -8.21 -1.51
N ALA A 219 -6.35 -7.96 -0.24
CA ALA A 219 -5.49 -7.15 0.61
C ALA A 219 -4.78 -8.01 1.65
N PHE A 220 -3.59 -8.46 1.33
CA PHE A 220 -2.77 -9.23 2.27
C PHE A 220 -2.42 -8.38 3.50
N THR A 221 -2.25 -9.02 4.66
CA THR A 221 -1.58 -8.46 5.82
C THR A 221 -0.08 -8.75 5.80
N ALA A 222 0.37 -9.65 4.95
CA ALA A 222 1.79 -9.93 4.74
C ALA A 222 2.45 -8.80 3.92
N PRO A 223 3.72 -8.47 4.24
CA PRO A 223 4.57 -8.97 5.31
C PRO A 223 4.57 -8.14 6.61
N HIS A 224 3.48 -7.45 6.97
CA HIS A 224 3.35 -6.65 8.20
C HIS A 224 3.62 -7.49 9.46
N ASP A 225 4.17 -6.85 10.50
CA ASP A 225 4.35 -7.44 11.83
C ASP A 225 3.03 -7.97 12.44
N PRO A 226 3.12 -8.98 13.31
CA PRO A 226 4.30 -9.77 13.67
C PRO A 226 4.75 -10.66 12.52
N LEU A 227 6.08 -10.83 12.34
CA LEU A 227 6.58 -11.66 11.26
C LEU A 227 6.34 -13.13 11.59
N GLN A 228 5.48 -13.79 10.82
CA GLN A 228 5.05 -15.15 11.02
C GLN A 228 4.79 -15.85 9.68
N ALA A 229 5.26 -17.09 9.52
CA ALA A 229 4.99 -17.90 8.33
C ALA A 229 4.91 -19.40 8.69
N PRO A 230 4.24 -20.23 7.86
CA PRO A 230 4.30 -21.68 8.02
C PRO A 230 5.72 -22.22 7.89
N ASP A 231 6.04 -23.24 8.68
CA ASP A 231 7.38 -23.84 8.81
C ASP A 231 8.02 -24.22 7.47
N GLU A 232 7.25 -24.77 6.55
CA GLU A 232 7.72 -25.19 5.23
C GLU A 232 8.20 -24.00 4.39
N TRP A 233 7.66 -22.80 4.62
CA TRP A 233 8.11 -21.59 3.96
C TRP A 233 9.37 -21.02 4.61
N ILE A 234 9.43 -20.97 5.95
CA ILE A 234 10.62 -20.51 6.68
C ILE A 234 11.85 -21.35 6.30
N LYS A 235 11.69 -22.68 6.21
CA LYS A 235 12.77 -23.61 5.86
C LYS A 235 13.41 -23.35 4.49
N ARG A 236 12.66 -22.78 3.54
CA ARG A 236 13.17 -22.47 2.19
C ARG A 236 14.27 -21.40 2.19
N PHE A 237 14.29 -20.55 3.21
CA PHE A 237 15.22 -19.43 3.34
C PHE A 237 16.34 -19.67 4.35
N LYS A 238 16.50 -20.90 4.84
CA LYS A 238 17.53 -21.23 5.83
C LYS A 238 18.93 -20.86 5.32
N GLY A 239 19.65 -20.02 6.09
CA GLY A 239 21.01 -19.58 5.80
C GLY A 239 21.15 -18.42 4.80
N GLN A 240 20.05 -17.92 4.18
CA GLN A 240 20.17 -16.93 3.11
C GLN A 240 20.60 -15.52 3.58
N TYR A 241 20.42 -15.17 4.86
CA TYR A 241 20.67 -13.84 5.39
C TYR A 241 21.83 -13.78 6.39
N GLU A 242 22.59 -14.88 6.52
CA GLU A 242 23.73 -14.98 7.43
C GLU A 242 24.94 -14.16 6.96
N GLN A 243 24.96 -13.71 5.68
CA GLN A 243 25.98 -12.79 5.15
C GLN A 243 25.81 -11.34 5.64
N GLY A 244 24.73 -11.02 6.34
CA GLY A 244 24.49 -9.74 6.99
C GLY A 244 23.87 -8.66 6.11
N TYR A 245 23.58 -7.51 6.75
CA TYR A 245 22.84 -6.40 6.16
C TYR A 245 23.49 -5.82 4.90
N ALA A 246 24.79 -5.52 5.01
CA ALA A 246 25.51 -4.81 3.94
C ALA A 246 25.66 -5.62 2.66
N GLU A 247 25.87 -6.94 2.76
CA GLU A 247 26.00 -7.79 1.58
C GLU A 247 24.67 -7.89 0.84
N VAL A 248 23.55 -8.11 1.55
CA VAL A 248 22.22 -8.16 0.94
C VAL A 248 21.87 -6.81 0.30
N TYR A 249 22.16 -5.69 0.99
CA TYR A 249 21.96 -4.34 0.45
C TYR A 249 22.76 -4.12 -0.85
N ARG A 250 24.06 -4.47 -0.85
CA ARG A 250 24.90 -4.34 -2.07
C ARG A 250 24.36 -5.14 -3.25
N GLN A 251 23.89 -6.36 -2.99
CA GLN A 251 23.29 -7.21 -4.03
C GLN A 251 22.00 -6.60 -4.59
N ARG A 252 21.14 -6.00 -3.75
CA ARG A 252 19.93 -5.31 -4.18
C ARG A 252 20.26 -4.08 -5.01
N ILE A 253 21.19 -3.24 -4.56
CA ILE A 253 21.67 -2.08 -5.32
C ILE A 253 22.19 -2.49 -6.72
N ALA A 254 22.97 -3.55 -6.80
CA ALA A 254 23.47 -4.05 -8.07
C ALA A 254 22.32 -4.46 -9.03
N ARG A 255 21.28 -5.10 -8.52
CA ARG A 255 20.11 -5.49 -9.31
C ARG A 255 19.26 -4.28 -9.72
N LEU A 256 19.09 -3.29 -8.83
CA LEU A 256 18.37 -2.04 -9.13
C LEU A 256 19.06 -1.27 -10.26
N LYS A 257 20.42 -1.23 -10.28
CA LYS A 257 21.21 -0.68 -11.38
C LYS A 257 21.02 -1.48 -12.66
N ALA A 258 21.07 -2.81 -12.60
CA ALA A 258 20.86 -3.68 -13.75
C ALA A 258 19.44 -3.53 -14.36
N LEU A 259 18.44 -3.21 -13.54
CA LEU A 259 17.07 -2.92 -13.98
C LEU A 259 16.90 -1.49 -14.52
N GLY A 260 17.88 -0.61 -14.34
CA GLY A 260 17.79 0.81 -14.71
C GLY A 260 16.85 1.62 -13.82
N ILE A 261 16.55 1.13 -12.60
CA ILE A 261 15.76 1.87 -11.60
C ILE A 261 16.60 2.98 -10.99
N ILE A 262 17.89 2.74 -10.80
CA ILE A 262 18.89 3.74 -10.44
C ILE A 262 20.06 3.66 -11.40
N HIS A 263 20.81 4.75 -11.58
CA HIS A 263 21.98 4.82 -12.43
C HIS A 263 23.26 4.39 -11.68
N ASP A 264 24.33 4.12 -12.42
CA ASP A 264 25.61 3.70 -11.83
C ASP A 264 26.23 4.77 -10.94
N ASP A 265 26.04 6.02 -11.28
CA ASP A 265 26.51 7.22 -10.56
C ASP A 265 25.50 7.79 -9.55
N THR A 266 24.33 7.16 -9.36
CA THR A 266 23.36 7.60 -8.35
C THR A 266 24.01 7.68 -6.98
N PRO A 267 23.95 8.84 -6.30
CA PRO A 267 24.51 8.99 -4.97
C PRO A 267 23.77 8.11 -3.97
N LEU A 268 24.48 7.17 -3.34
CA LEU A 268 23.88 6.27 -2.36
C LEU A 268 23.98 6.90 -0.95
N PRO A 269 22.97 6.69 -0.09
CA PRO A 269 23.02 7.14 1.28
C PRO A 269 24.16 6.42 2.04
N HIS A 270 24.80 7.15 2.95
CA HIS A 270 25.81 6.56 3.82
C HIS A 270 25.12 5.71 4.90
N LEU A 271 25.37 4.40 4.88
CA LEU A 271 24.85 3.44 5.85
C LEU A 271 26.01 2.69 6.49
N GLU A 272 25.98 2.54 7.80
CA GLU A 272 26.99 1.80 8.55
C GLU A 272 26.62 0.32 8.75
N LEU A 273 25.96 -0.29 7.76
CA LEU A 273 25.39 -1.65 7.85
C LEU A 273 26.42 -2.74 8.18
N ASP A 274 27.67 -2.59 7.73
CA ASP A 274 28.76 -3.50 8.10
C ASP A 274 29.06 -3.39 9.60
N LYS A 275 29.24 -2.16 10.12
CA LYS A 275 29.53 -1.93 11.54
C LYS A 275 28.37 -2.38 12.43
N GLU A 276 27.14 -2.12 12.02
CA GLU A 276 25.95 -2.54 12.77
C GLU A 276 25.83 -4.07 12.84
N TRP A 277 26.22 -4.76 11.77
CA TRP A 277 26.28 -6.23 11.77
C TRP A 277 27.41 -6.76 12.63
N GLU A 278 28.62 -6.19 12.52
CA GLU A 278 29.80 -6.60 13.29
C GLU A 278 29.66 -6.31 14.80
N ALA A 279 28.83 -5.34 15.18
CA ALA A 279 28.52 -5.03 16.58
C ALA A 279 27.66 -6.09 17.28
N LEU A 280 27.02 -6.98 16.51
CA LEU A 280 26.19 -8.07 17.02
C LEU A 280 27.04 -9.28 17.43
N THR A 281 26.65 -9.98 18.51
CA THR A 281 27.23 -11.29 18.79
C THR A 281 26.85 -12.32 17.71
N PRO A 282 27.57 -13.42 17.55
CA PRO A 282 27.22 -14.47 16.59
C PRO A 282 25.79 -15.00 16.78
N GLU A 283 25.32 -15.10 18.03
CA GLU A 283 23.95 -15.51 18.35
C GLU A 283 22.93 -14.48 17.89
N GLN A 284 23.21 -13.19 18.08
CA GLN A 284 22.36 -12.10 17.62
C GLN A 284 22.32 -12.02 16.09
N GLN A 285 23.48 -12.18 15.42
CA GLN A 285 23.56 -12.26 13.96
C GLN A 285 22.70 -13.40 13.42
N LYS A 286 22.82 -14.59 14.00
CA LYS A 286 22.02 -15.75 13.63
C LYS A 286 20.53 -15.52 13.88
N TYR A 287 20.18 -14.88 14.99
CA TYR A 287 18.80 -14.57 15.34
C TYR A 287 18.17 -13.58 14.35
N THR A 288 18.82 -12.44 14.09
CA THR A 288 18.30 -11.43 13.18
C THR A 288 18.26 -11.90 11.73
N ALA A 289 19.22 -12.76 11.30
CA ALA A 289 19.17 -13.43 10.00
C ALA A 289 17.93 -14.34 9.90
N LYS A 290 17.59 -15.09 10.97
CA LYS A 290 16.39 -15.91 10.99
C LYS A 290 15.10 -15.06 10.94
N VAL A 291 15.07 -13.91 11.58
CA VAL A 291 13.92 -12.99 11.49
C VAL A 291 13.69 -12.55 10.04
N MET A 292 14.78 -12.22 9.31
CA MET A 292 14.68 -11.87 7.87
C MET A 292 14.28 -13.08 7.01
N GLN A 293 14.66 -14.31 7.37
CA GLN A 293 14.18 -15.52 6.70
C GLN A 293 12.66 -15.67 6.82
N VAL A 294 12.07 -15.32 7.97
CA VAL A 294 10.63 -15.34 8.18
C VAL A 294 9.93 -14.29 7.30
N TYR A 295 10.48 -13.08 7.25
CA TYR A 295 9.97 -12.03 6.39
C TYR A 295 9.96 -12.45 4.91
N ALA A 296 11.06 -12.99 4.42
CA ALA A 296 11.15 -13.51 3.06
C ALA A 296 10.17 -14.67 2.80
N ALA A 297 9.96 -15.52 3.80
CA ALA A 297 8.99 -16.61 3.73
C ALA A 297 7.54 -16.11 3.60
N MET A 298 7.19 -15.02 4.30
CA MET A 298 5.88 -14.38 4.18
C MET A 298 5.63 -13.85 2.76
N ILE A 299 6.62 -13.18 2.17
CA ILE A 299 6.54 -12.64 0.80
C ILE A 299 6.45 -13.76 -0.23
N ALA A 300 7.27 -14.80 -0.11
CA ALA A 300 7.23 -15.93 -1.03
C ALA A 300 5.93 -16.74 -0.92
N ASN A 301 5.35 -16.87 0.28
CA ASN A 301 4.02 -17.46 0.46
C ASN A 301 2.96 -16.57 -0.21
N MET A 302 3.00 -15.26 0.00
CA MET A 302 2.07 -14.32 -0.63
C MET A 302 2.12 -14.43 -2.16
N ASP A 303 3.31 -14.48 -2.76
CA ASP A 303 3.46 -14.67 -4.21
C ASP A 303 2.86 -16.00 -4.67
N ALA A 304 3.07 -17.08 -3.93
CA ALA A 304 2.46 -18.37 -4.26
C ALA A 304 0.92 -18.31 -4.20
N GLN A 305 0.35 -17.55 -3.26
CA GLN A 305 -1.10 -17.36 -3.19
C GLN A 305 -1.63 -16.51 -4.36
N ILE A 306 -0.85 -15.53 -4.82
CA ILE A 306 -1.14 -14.80 -6.08
C ILE A 306 -1.12 -15.79 -7.27
N GLY A 307 -0.20 -16.74 -7.28
CA GLY A 307 -0.18 -17.81 -8.28
C GLY A 307 -1.45 -18.67 -8.28
N THR A 308 -1.99 -19.01 -7.10
CA THR A 308 -3.28 -19.75 -7.01
C THR A 308 -4.46 -18.93 -7.54
N LEU A 309 -4.43 -17.61 -7.36
CA LEU A 309 -5.42 -16.70 -7.94
C LEU A 309 -5.31 -16.67 -9.47
N MET A 310 -4.10 -16.50 -10.01
CA MET A 310 -3.87 -16.50 -11.47
C MET A 310 -4.34 -17.82 -12.11
N GLU A 311 -4.04 -18.95 -11.46
CA GLU A 311 -4.52 -20.25 -11.92
C GLU A 311 -6.06 -20.37 -11.85
N THR A 312 -6.69 -19.82 -10.82
CA THR A 312 -8.15 -19.76 -10.70
C THR A 312 -8.79 -18.94 -11.84
N LEU A 313 -8.19 -17.80 -12.20
CA LEU A 313 -8.63 -17.00 -13.33
C LEU A 313 -8.55 -17.79 -14.63
N LYS A 314 -7.46 -18.55 -14.84
CA LYS A 314 -7.29 -19.42 -16.00
C LYS A 314 -8.32 -20.55 -16.04
N GLN A 315 -8.53 -21.26 -14.93
CA GLN A 315 -9.51 -22.35 -14.81
C GLN A 315 -10.95 -21.87 -15.07
N THR A 316 -11.27 -20.63 -14.72
CA THR A 316 -12.59 -20.02 -14.97
C THR A 316 -12.68 -19.31 -16.32
N GLY A 317 -11.61 -19.33 -17.13
CA GLY A 317 -11.52 -18.67 -18.44
C GLY A 317 -11.60 -17.15 -18.38
N ARG A 318 -11.18 -16.55 -17.26
CA ARG A 318 -11.18 -15.10 -17.02
C ARG A 318 -9.82 -14.44 -17.25
N ASP A 319 -8.75 -15.24 -17.32
CA ASP A 319 -7.36 -14.78 -17.37
C ASP A 319 -7.08 -13.75 -18.47
N LYS A 320 -7.61 -13.99 -19.68
CA LYS A 320 -7.38 -13.12 -20.83
C LYS A 320 -8.12 -11.78 -20.78
N ASN A 321 -9.18 -11.69 -19.96
CA ASN A 321 -9.97 -10.47 -19.80
C ASN A 321 -9.95 -9.99 -18.34
N THR A 322 -8.78 -9.98 -17.72
CA THR A 322 -8.57 -9.51 -16.35
C THR A 322 -7.44 -8.50 -16.28
N LEU A 323 -7.72 -7.34 -15.69
CA LEU A 323 -6.71 -6.40 -15.25
C LEU A 323 -6.23 -6.82 -13.86
N LEU A 324 -4.94 -7.07 -13.73
CA LEU A 324 -4.27 -7.32 -12.45
C LEU A 324 -3.48 -6.08 -12.05
N VAL A 325 -3.72 -5.59 -10.86
CA VAL A 325 -2.94 -4.51 -10.22
C VAL A 325 -2.30 -5.06 -8.97
N PHE A 326 -1.00 -4.86 -8.80
CA PHE A 326 -0.27 -5.15 -7.57
C PHE A 326 0.42 -3.88 -7.06
N LEU A 327 0.34 -3.65 -5.76
CA LEU A 327 1.02 -2.55 -5.09
C LEU A 327 1.31 -2.89 -3.62
N THR A 328 2.25 -2.15 -3.01
CA THR A 328 2.37 -2.08 -1.56
C THR A 328 1.84 -0.74 -1.06
N ASP A 329 1.27 -0.73 0.14
CA ASP A 329 0.54 0.44 0.64
C ASP A 329 1.44 1.53 1.24
N ASN A 330 2.64 1.22 1.67
CA ASN A 330 3.69 2.16 2.09
C ASN A 330 5.04 1.47 2.09
N GLY A 331 6.11 2.21 2.33
CA GLY A 331 7.45 1.65 2.42
C GLY A 331 7.66 0.73 3.62
N ALA A 332 8.84 0.12 3.69
CA ALA A 332 9.26 -0.82 4.72
C ALA A 332 9.01 -0.32 6.14
N ASN A 333 8.66 -1.21 7.05
CA ASN A 333 8.38 -0.89 8.43
C ASN A 333 9.60 -1.11 9.33
N PRO A 334 10.27 -0.05 9.82
CA PRO A 334 11.44 -0.20 10.67
C PRO A 334 11.08 -0.42 12.15
N ALA A 335 9.78 -0.45 12.50
CA ALA A 335 9.33 -0.58 13.88
C ALA A 335 9.84 -1.88 14.52
N GLN A 336 10.00 -1.83 15.83
CA GLN A 336 10.22 -3.00 16.67
C GLN A 336 9.00 -3.20 17.56
N GLY A 337 8.85 -4.41 18.13
CA GLY A 337 7.67 -4.77 18.90
C GLY A 337 7.25 -3.73 19.95
N PHE A 338 8.20 -3.11 20.65
CA PHE A 338 7.93 -2.07 21.65
C PHE A 338 7.27 -0.79 21.10
N TYR A 339 7.25 -0.61 19.79
CA TYR A 339 6.47 0.45 19.16
C TYR A 339 4.97 0.24 19.33
N TYR A 340 4.52 -1.01 19.25
CA TYR A 340 3.11 -1.35 19.36
C TYR A 340 2.64 -1.41 20.81
N GLU A 341 3.49 -1.90 21.70
CA GLU A 341 3.15 -2.06 23.11
C GLU A 341 4.37 -1.94 24.01
N SER A 342 4.29 -1.03 24.98
CA SER A 342 5.39 -0.75 25.92
C SER A 342 5.29 -1.57 27.22
N THR A 343 4.17 -2.24 27.46
CA THR A 343 3.90 -2.95 28.71
C THR A 343 4.64 -4.30 28.73
N PRO A 344 5.57 -4.54 29.70
CA PRO A 344 6.33 -5.80 29.74
C PRO A 344 5.44 -7.05 29.87
N GLU A 345 4.28 -6.94 30.50
CA GLU A 345 3.32 -8.02 30.69
C GLU A 345 2.78 -8.54 29.37
N PHE A 346 2.54 -7.67 28.40
CA PHE A 346 2.10 -8.04 27.06
C PHE A 346 3.07 -9.00 26.38
N TRP A 347 4.37 -8.77 26.55
CA TRP A 347 5.42 -9.55 25.89
C TRP A 347 5.65 -10.93 26.49
N LYS A 348 5.20 -11.16 27.74
CA LYS A 348 5.35 -12.46 28.41
C LYS A 348 4.55 -13.59 27.78
N GLN A 349 3.55 -13.27 26.97
CA GLN A 349 2.73 -14.27 26.29
C GLN A 349 3.40 -14.87 25.05
N PHE A 350 4.49 -14.27 24.57
CA PHE A 350 5.15 -14.70 23.33
C PHE A 350 6.41 -15.49 23.62
N ASP A 351 6.58 -16.61 22.88
CA ASP A 351 7.84 -17.33 22.80
C ASP A 351 8.62 -16.86 21.57
N ASN A 352 9.53 -15.91 21.81
CA ASN A 352 10.43 -15.37 20.81
C ASN A 352 11.80 -16.07 20.81
N SER A 353 11.89 -17.29 21.36
CA SER A 353 13.10 -18.10 21.28
C SER A 353 13.50 -18.40 19.83
N TYR A 354 14.78 -18.65 19.60
CA TYR A 354 15.29 -18.98 18.26
C TYR A 354 14.51 -20.10 17.58
N ASP A 355 14.06 -21.10 18.33
CA ASP A 355 13.34 -22.25 17.78
C ASP A 355 11.90 -21.91 17.40
N ASN A 356 11.28 -20.92 18.06
CA ASN A 356 9.90 -20.51 17.80
C ASN A 356 9.74 -19.25 16.95
N VAL A 357 10.81 -18.51 16.67
CA VAL A 357 10.75 -17.29 15.83
C VAL A 357 10.03 -17.55 14.51
N GLY A 358 9.03 -16.74 14.24
CA GLY A 358 8.23 -16.78 13.02
C GLY A 358 7.06 -17.76 13.02
N ARG A 359 6.86 -18.49 14.12
CA ARG A 359 5.75 -19.43 14.30
C ARG A 359 4.61 -18.82 15.08
N LYS A 360 3.49 -19.51 15.13
CA LYS A 360 2.38 -19.16 16.01
C LYS A 360 2.87 -19.00 17.46
N GLY A 361 2.42 -17.93 18.12
CA GLY A 361 2.84 -17.61 19.48
C GLY A 361 4.18 -16.86 19.58
N SER A 362 4.83 -16.51 18.45
CA SER A 362 5.92 -15.53 18.44
C SER A 362 5.42 -14.14 18.01
N PHE A 363 6.13 -13.11 18.44
CA PHE A 363 5.95 -11.75 17.96
C PHE A 363 7.34 -11.13 17.72
N VAL A 364 7.76 -11.07 16.48
CA VAL A 364 9.04 -10.50 16.08
C VAL A 364 8.87 -9.49 14.94
N SER A 365 9.77 -8.51 14.91
CA SER A 365 9.92 -7.50 13.87
C SER A 365 11.36 -7.50 13.39
N TYR A 366 11.62 -7.18 12.12
CA TYR A 366 12.99 -7.24 11.58
C TYR A 366 13.84 -5.98 11.88
N GLY A 367 13.18 -4.90 12.30
CA GLY A 367 13.86 -3.70 12.77
C GLY A 367 14.48 -2.82 11.67
N PRO A 368 15.12 -1.69 12.07
CA PRO A 368 15.53 -0.65 11.13
C PRO A 368 16.61 -1.08 10.14
N HIS A 369 17.52 -1.96 10.51
CA HIS A 369 18.63 -2.36 9.63
C HIS A 369 18.13 -3.21 8.46
N TRP A 370 17.29 -4.22 8.72
CA TRP A 370 16.64 -4.97 7.66
C TRP A 370 15.63 -4.12 6.89
N ALA A 371 14.98 -3.13 7.54
CA ALA A 371 14.12 -2.20 6.84
C ALA A 371 14.91 -1.34 5.83
N ASN A 372 16.14 -0.92 6.15
CA ASN A 372 17.03 -0.26 5.19
C ASN A 372 17.38 -1.16 4.00
N VAL A 373 17.64 -2.45 4.27
CA VAL A 373 17.90 -3.43 3.21
C VAL A 373 16.65 -3.65 2.35
N SER A 374 15.51 -3.85 3.00
CA SER A 374 14.20 -4.10 2.37
C SER A 374 13.78 -2.95 1.46
N ASN A 375 14.04 -1.74 1.92
CA ASN A 375 13.63 -0.51 1.24
C ASN A 375 14.67 0.05 0.24
N ALA A 376 15.78 -0.69 0.01
CA ALA A 376 16.78 -0.25 -0.96
C ALA A 376 16.13 0.16 -2.30
N PRO A 377 16.55 1.27 -2.93
CA PRO A 377 17.70 2.09 -2.60
C PRO A 377 17.41 3.15 -1.52
N TYR A 378 16.15 3.34 -1.11
CA TYR A 378 15.67 4.37 -0.19
C TYR A 378 15.94 3.96 1.25
N ALA A 379 17.04 4.43 1.83
CA ALA A 379 17.41 4.10 3.20
C ALA A 379 17.18 5.26 4.16
N ASN A 380 17.12 4.95 5.47
CA ASN A 380 16.92 5.89 6.59
C ASN A 380 15.53 6.55 6.67
N TYR A 381 14.72 6.48 5.64
CA TYR A 381 13.38 7.06 5.60
C TYR A 381 12.40 6.01 5.09
N HIS A 382 11.64 5.41 5.98
CA HIS A 382 10.73 4.31 5.72
C HIS A 382 9.27 4.74 5.92
N LYS A 383 8.37 3.77 6.12
CA LYS A 383 7.01 4.00 6.60
C LYS A 383 6.97 5.15 7.63
N THR A 384 5.89 5.90 7.63
CA THR A 384 5.63 7.08 8.46
C THR A 384 6.28 8.39 7.99
N THR A 385 7.18 8.37 7.01
CA THR A 385 7.82 9.59 6.50
C THR A 385 7.35 9.95 5.10
N SER A 386 7.30 11.26 4.78
CA SER A 386 7.03 11.75 3.43
C SER A 386 8.26 11.75 2.51
N ALA A 387 9.37 11.15 2.94
CA ALA A 387 10.54 10.89 2.10
C ALA A 387 10.25 9.78 1.08
N GLN A 388 11.12 9.63 0.06
CA GLN A 388 10.95 8.62 -0.99
C GLN A 388 10.69 7.23 -0.41
N GLY A 389 11.49 6.78 0.55
CA GLY A 389 11.33 5.44 1.13
C GLY A 389 10.04 5.21 1.93
N GLY A 390 9.29 6.26 2.25
CA GLY A 390 7.98 6.12 2.89
C GLY A 390 6.82 6.10 1.91
N ILE A 391 6.96 6.80 0.78
CA ILE A 391 5.85 7.09 -0.16
C ILE A 391 6.05 6.60 -1.59
N ASN A 392 7.28 6.33 -2.04
CA ASN A 392 7.53 5.73 -3.35
C ASN A 392 7.60 4.22 -3.19
N THR A 393 6.64 3.51 -3.77
CA THR A 393 6.39 2.08 -3.51
C THR A 393 6.22 1.30 -4.81
N ASP A 394 6.19 -0.02 -4.70
CA ASP A 394 5.98 -0.91 -5.84
C ASP A 394 4.60 -0.74 -6.45
N PHE A 395 4.55 -0.67 -7.78
CA PHE A 395 3.31 -0.73 -8.54
C PHE A 395 3.50 -1.48 -9.85
N MET A 396 2.58 -2.39 -10.13
CA MET A 396 2.49 -3.11 -11.40
C MET A 396 1.05 -3.21 -11.88
N ILE A 397 0.87 -3.13 -13.19
CA ILE A 397 -0.42 -3.37 -13.83
C ILE A 397 -0.23 -4.23 -15.08
N SER A 398 -1.05 -5.26 -15.22
CA SER A 398 -1.08 -6.12 -16.41
C SER A 398 -2.52 -6.43 -16.83
N GLY A 399 -2.71 -6.82 -18.08
CA GLY A 399 -4.01 -7.23 -18.60
C GLY A 399 -4.34 -6.64 -19.96
N PRO A 400 -5.60 -6.78 -20.41
CA PRO A 400 -6.01 -6.39 -21.75
C PRO A 400 -5.83 -4.89 -22.00
N GLY A 401 -5.25 -4.57 -23.15
CA GLY A 401 -5.00 -3.20 -23.58
C GLY A 401 -3.71 -2.58 -23.07
N ILE A 402 -3.01 -3.17 -22.09
CA ILE A 402 -1.67 -2.72 -21.70
C ILE A 402 -0.68 -3.07 -22.81
N THR A 403 0.08 -2.09 -23.30
CA THR A 403 0.98 -2.27 -24.48
C THR A 403 2.46 -2.13 -24.13
N ARG A 404 2.80 -1.62 -22.95
CA ARG A 404 4.17 -1.37 -22.51
C ARG A 404 4.73 -2.55 -21.70
N HIS A 405 4.66 -3.76 -22.29
CA HIS A 405 5.05 -5.00 -21.61
C HIS A 405 6.52 -5.02 -21.19
N GLY A 406 6.75 -5.52 -19.96
CA GLY A 406 8.07 -5.73 -19.38
C GLY A 406 8.84 -4.46 -19.02
N LYS A 407 8.28 -3.27 -19.28
CA LYS A 407 8.96 -1.99 -19.05
C LYS A 407 8.85 -1.54 -17.60
N ILE A 408 9.87 -0.81 -17.18
CA ILE A 408 9.86 0.03 -15.97
C ILE A 408 9.71 1.47 -16.47
N ASP A 409 8.74 2.19 -15.94
CA ASP A 409 8.41 3.55 -16.33
C ASP A 409 8.60 4.49 -15.14
N ALA A 410 9.32 5.58 -15.35
CA ALA A 410 9.67 6.57 -14.33
C ALA A 410 8.68 7.75 -14.28
N SER A 411 7.55 7.67 -14.96
CA SER A 411 6.52 8.70 -14.88
C SER A 411 5.85 8.69 -13.50
N THR A 412 5.56 9.87 -12.99
CA THR A 412 4.85 10.04 -11.71
C THR A 412 3.41 9.54 -11.81
N MET A 413 3.07 8.54 -11.01
CA MET A 413 1.71 8.05 -10.82
C MET A 413 1.35 8.09 -9.33
N ALA A 414 0.17 8.57 -9.00
CA ALA A 414 -0.32 8.63 -7.63
C ALA A 414 -1.32 7.49 -7.35
N VAL A 415 -1.36 7.04 -6.11
CA VAL A 415 -2.27 5.97 -5.67
C VAL A 415 -3.73 6.28 -5.97
N TYR A 416 -4.15 7.54 -5.90
CA TYR A 416 -5.51 7.95 -6.24
C TYR A 416 -5.80 7.96 -7.75
N ASP A 417 -4.80 7.76 -8.63
CA ASP A 417 -4.98 7.62 -10.08
C ASP A 417 -5.45 6.22 -10.50
N VAL A 418 -5.28 5.24 -9.62
CA VAL A 418 -5.65 3.84 -9.91
C VAL A 418 -7.17 3.72 -10.12
N ALA A 419 -7.97 4.32 -9.25
CA ALA A 419 -9.43 4.23 -9.36
C ALA A 419 -9.97 4.77 -10.70
N PRO A 420 -9.71 6.02 -11.13
CA PRO A 420 -10.19 6.52 -12.42
C PRO A 420 -9.59 5.75 -13.61
N THR A 421 -8.37 5.23 -13.50
CA THR A 421 -7.76 4.38 -14.53
C THR A 421 -8.57 3.09 -14.74
N LEU A 422 -8.89 2.39 -13.65
CA LEU A 422 -9.67 1.15 -13.71
C LEU A 422 -11.11 1.40 -14.16
N TYR A 423 -11.72 2.54 -13.79
CA TYR A 423 -13.04 2.92 -14.29
C TYR A 423 -13.04 3.10 -15.81
N GLU A 424 -12.05 3.78 -16.36
CA GLU A 424 -11.97 4.00 -17.80
C GLU A 424 -11.74 2.69 -18.57
N PHE A 425 -10.93 1.76 -18.05
CA PHE A 425 -10.81 0.41 -18.62
C PHE A 425 -12.12 -0.36 -18.59
N ALA A 426 -12.89 -0.22 -17.51
CA ALA A 426 -14.19 -0.90 -17.33
C ALA A 426 -15.36 -0.18 -18.02
N GLY A 427 -15.13 0.97 -18.64
CA GLY A 427 -16.20 1.77 -19.24
C GLY A 427 -17.20 2.33 -18.21
N ILE A 428 -16.71 2.63 -17.01
CA ILE A 428 -17.50 3.20 -15.90
C ILE A 428 -17.31 4.71 -15.89
N ASP A 429 -18.42 5.47 -15.92
CA ASP A 429 -18.38 6.91 -15.75
C ASP A 429 -18.06 7.28 -14.28
N PRO A 430 -16.90 7.88 -14.01
CA PRO A 430 -16.52 8.25 -12.65
C PRO A 430 -17.36 9.40 -12.08
N ASN A 431 -18.05 10.15 -12.93
CA ASN A 431 -18.87 11.31 -12.53
C ASN A 431 -20.34 10.95 -12.29
N LYS A 432 -20.77 9.71 -12.62
CA LYS A 432 -22.12 9.25 -12.33
C LYS A 432 -22.40 9.36 -10.83
N SER A 433 -23.44 10.07 -10.46
CA SER A 433 -23.86 10.17 -9.06
C SER A 433 -24.45 8.82 -8.59
N LEU A 434 -23.87 8.22 -7.56
CA LEU A 434 -24.38 7.01 -6.91
C LEU A 434 -25.01 7.32 -5.55
N ALA A 435 -24.58 8.41 -4.93
CA ALA A 435 -25.01 8.80 -3.60
C ALA A 435 -26.30 9.61 -3.64
N LYS A 436 -27.11 9.51 -2.58
CA LYS A 436 -28.25 10.39 -2.38
C LYS A 436 -27.85 11.83 -2.07
N LYS A 437 -26.59 12.06 -1.68
CA LYS A 437 -25.96 13.35 -1.40
C LYS A 437 -24.84 13.60 -2.39
N PRO A 438 -24.50 14.86 -2.69
CA PRO A 438 -23.31 15.18 -3.45
C PRO A 438 -22.06 14.63 -2.77
N VAL A 439 -21.16 14.04 -3.57
CA VAL A 439 -19.84 13.57 -3.12
C VAL A 439 -18.75 14.48 -3.68
N LEU A 440 -17.60 14.51 -3.03
CA LEU A 440 -16.44 15.23 -3.50
C LEU A 440 -15.95 14.63 -4.83
N PRO A 441 -15.53 15.46 -5.79
CA PRO A 441 -14.94 14.99 -7.02
C PRO A 441 -13.60 14.28 -6.72
N MET A 442 -13.30 13.24 -7.49
CA MET A 442 -11.99 12.60 -7.42
C MET A 442 -10.89 13.58 -7.84
N ILE A 443 -9.72 13.45 -7.22
CA ILE A 443 -8.51 14.18 -7.60
C ILE A 443 -7.60 13.35 -8.52
N GLY A 444 -7.83 12.05 -8.55
CA GLY A 444 -7.13 11.12 -9.43
C GLY A 444 -7.45 11.36 -10.90
N VAL A 445 -6.49 11.05 -11.76
CA VAL A 445 -6.61 11.11 -13.22
C VAL A 445 -6.34 9.75 -13.83
N SER A 446 -6.99 9.44 -14.95
CA SER A 446 -6.82 8.14 -15.60
C SER A 446 -5.51 8.07 -16.38
N PHE A 447 -4.78 6.98 -16.20
CA PHE A 447 -3.59 6.60 -16.95
C PHE A 447 -3.90 5.65 -18.12
N LYS A 448 -5.16 5.27 -18.36
CA LYS A 448 -5.50 4.28 -19.40
C LYS A 448 -4.88 4.61 -20.74
N ARG A 449 -5.09 5.80 -21.27
CA ARG A 449 -4.56 6.19 -22.59
C ARG A 449 -3.04 6.14 -22.69
N TYR A 450 -2.35 6.42 -21.57
CA TYR A 450 -0.90 6.29 -21.45
C TYR A 450 -0.48 4.81 -21.43
N LEU A 451 -1.15 3.99 -20.63
CA LEU A 451 -0.89 2.55 -20.49
C LEU A 451 -1.17 1.77 -21.78
N THR A 452 -2.15 2.20 -22.56
CA THR A 452 -2.50 1.61 -23.87
C THR A 452 -1.64 2.15 -25.03
N GLY A 453 -0.76 3.13 -24.78
CA GLY A 453 0.09 3.73 -25.80
C GLY A 453 -0.63 4.71 -26.73
N GLU A 454 -1.89 5.06 -26.45
CA GLU A 454 -2.64 6.07 -27.23
C GLU A 454 -2.04 7.47 -27.09
N VAL A 455 -1.42 7.76 -25.95
CA VAL A 455 -0.65 8.98 -25.71
C VAL A 455 0.74 8.62 -25.19
N GLN A 456 1.73 9.47 -25.49
CA GLN A 456 3.12 9.26 -25.05
C GLN A 456 3.40 9.94 -23.71
N GLU A 457 2.73 11.06 -23.45
CA GLU A 457 2.93 11.82 -22.23
C GLU A 457 2.00 11.30 -21.10
N PRO A 458 2.51 11.17 -19.88
CA PRO A 458 1.70 10.80 -18.73
C PRO A 458 0.69 11.92 -18.42
N PRO A 459 -0.50 11.57 -17.87
CA PRO A 459 -1.56 12.55 -17.62
C PRO A 459 -1.26 13.51 -16.47
N ARG A 460 -0.23 13.23 -15.68
CA ARG A 460 0.26 14.11 -14.61
C ARG A 460 1.77 14.04 -14.47
N GLY A 461 2.35 15.13 -13.93
CA GLY A 461 3.75 15.18 -13.49
C GLY A 461 3.88 15.57 -12.02
N ASN A 462 2.76 15.63 -11.26
CA ASN A 462 2.79 16.09 -9.88
C ASN A 462 2.04 15.16 -8.92
N TYR A 463 2.49 15.16 -7.67
CA TYR A 463 1.88 14.41 -6.58
C TYR A 463 1.99 15.19 -5.27
N GLY A 464 0.90 15.23 -4.50
CA GLY A 464 0.88 15.83 -3.17
C GLY A 464 0.37 14.88 -2.11
N VAL A 465 0.98 14.92 -0.93
CA VAL A 465 0.57 14.15 0.25
C VAL A 465 0.85 14.93 1.52
N GLU A 466 -0.02 14.73 2.49
CA GLU A 466 0.20 15.13 3.88
C GLU A 466 -0.30 14.02 4.79
N LEU A 467 0.52 13.70 5.80
CA LEU A 467 0.13 12.87 6.91
C LEU A 467 0.98 13.24 8.13
N HIS A 468 0.33 13.43 9.30
CA HIS A 468 1.01 13.74 10.57
C HIS A 468 1.96 14.94 10.44
N HIS A 469 1.50 16.02 9.80
CA HIS A 469 2.25 17.26 9.53
C HIS A 469 3.43 17.11 8.57
N GLN A 470 3.81 15.90 8.21
CA GLN A 470 4.78 15.65 7.17
C GLN A 470 4.13 15.83 5.80
N ALA A 471 4.83 16.48 4.90
CA ALA A 471 4.29 16.82 3.60
C ALA A 471 5.30 16.55 2.49
N ALA A 472 4.79 16.21 1.32
CA ALA A 472 5.57 16.19 0.09
C ALA A 472 4.77 16.75 -1.08
N TRP A 473 5.49 17.43 -1.97
CA TRP A 473 5.02 17.84 -3.30
C TRP A 473 6.07 17.46 -4.33
N VAL A 474 5.70 16.55 -5.21
CA VAL A 474 6.50 16.17 -6.39
C VAL A 474 5.97 16.98 -7.57
N ASP A 475 6.86 17.52 -8.40
CA ASP A 475 6.53 18.24 -9.62
C ASP A 475 7.62 18.01 -10.67
N GLY A 476 7.34 17.09 -11.60
CA GLY A 476 8.35 16.59 -12.55
C GLY A 476 9.51 15.94 -11.82
N GLU A 477 10.71 16.44 -12.08
CA GLU A 477 11.98 15.96 -11.49
C GLU A 477 12.25 16.54 -10.09
N TRP A 478 11.38 17.40 -9.58
CA TRP A 478 11.62 18.08 -8.31
C TRP A 478 10.69 17.57 -7.23
N LYS A 479 11.24 17.44 -6.03
CA LYS A 479 10.46 17.14 -4.83
C LYS A 479 10.76 18.11 -3.72
N LEU A 480 9.69 18.74 -3.24
CA LEU A 480 9.67 19.51 -2.02
C LEU A 480 9.10 18.62 -0.91
N ARG A 481 9.82 18.46 0.20
CA ARG A 481 9.32 17.71 1.35
C ARG A 481 9.49 18.51 2.64
N ARG A 482 8.65 18.22 3.61
CA ARG A 482 8.76 18.71 4.96
C ARG A 482 8.63 17.54 5.93
N LEU A 483 9.74 17.21 6.56
CA LEU A 483 9.76 16.34 7.72
C LEU A 483 9.72 17.24 8.95
N VAL A 484 8.80 16.98 9.87
CA VAL A 484 8.65 17.80 11.07
C VAL A 484 9.47 17.17 12.19
N PRO A 485 10.65 17.71 12.53
CA PRO A 485 11.46 17.20 13.62
C PRO A 485 10.73 17.32 14.95
N ARG A 486 11.14 16.50 15.89
CA ARG A 486 10.67 16.52 17.28
C ARG A 486 10.75 17.94 17.87
N GLY A 487 9.67 18.36 18.54
CA GLY A 487 9.60 19.63 19.23
C GLY A 487 9.32 20.85 18.35
N LEU A 488 9.27 20.68 17.02
CA LEU A 488 8.83 21.72 16.09
C LEU A 488 7.36 21.61 15.77
N THR A 489 6.74 22.71 15.36
CA THR A 489 5.43 22.69 14.73
C THR A 489 5.59 22.48 13.21
N ALA A 490 4.52 22.10 12.54
CA ALA A 490 4.54 22.03 11.08
C ALA A 490 4.88 23.38 10.40
N GLY A 491 4.59 24.49 11.08
CA GLY A 491 4.95 25.84 10.61
C GLY A 491 6.43 26.19 10.76
N ASP A 492 7.11 25.60 11.74
CA ASP A 492 8.52 25.88 12.03
C ASP A 492 9.50 24.96 11.30
N ALA A 493 9.02 23.80 10.81
CA ALA A 493 9.86 22.87 10.08
C ALA A 493 10.18 23.41 8.67
N PRO A 494 11.47 23.46 8.30
CA PRO A 494 11.87 23.94 6.99
C PRO A 494 11.43 23.00 5.87
N TRP A 495 11.20 23.56 4.71
CA TRP A 495 11.11 22.80 3.48
C TRP A 495 12.50 22.37 3.01
N GLN A 496 12.60 21.14 2.52
CA GLN A 496 13.77 20.58 1.85
C GLN A 496 13.44 20.38 0.38
N LEU A 497 14.40 20.60 -0.52
CA LEU A 497 14.23 20.49 -1.96
C LEU A 497 15.24 19.50 -2.56
N PHE A 498 14.76 18.62 -3.42
CA PHE A 498 15.58 17.61 -4.09
C PHE A 498 15.29 17.59 -5.58
N ASN A 499 16.33 17.40 -6.40
CA ASN A 499 16.18 17.05 -7.80
C ASN A 499 16.23 15.52 -7.92
N LEU A 500 15.08 14.88 -8.15
CA LEU A 500 14.96 13.42 -8.19
C LEU A 500 15.62 12.79 -9.44
N HIS A 501 15.99 13.58 -10.46
CA HIS A 501 16.78 13.09 -11.59
C HIS A 501 18.23 12.83 -11.17
N ASP A 502 18.84 13.79 -10.48
CA ASP A 502 20.24 13.74 -10.08
C ASP A 502 20.43 13.04 -8.72
N ASP A 503 19.44 13.20 -7.82
CA ASP A 503 19.42 12.66 -6.46
C ASP A 503 18.08 12.01 -6.14
N PRO A 504 17.76 10.86 -6.74
CA PRO A 504 16.49 10.17 -6.49
C PRO A 504 16.35 9.63 -5.06
N LEU A 505 17.45 9.63 -4.30
CA LEU A 505 17.49 9.10 -2.92
C LEU A 505 17.44 10.20 -1.85
N GLU A 506 17.28 11.46 -2.25
CA GLU A 506 17.15 12.61 -1.35
C GLU A 506 18.33 12.76 -0.38
N THR A 507 19.54 12.58 -0.87
CA THR A 507 20.78 12.64 -0.08
C THR A 507 21.33 14.05 0.09
N HIS A 508 20.95 15.00 -0.80
CA HIS A 508 21.45 16.37 -0.82
C HIS A 508 20.32 17.40 -0.94
N ASP A 509 20.07 18.13 0.13
CA ASP A 509 19.07 19.20 0.18
C ASP A 509 19.59 20.48 -0.50
N VAL A 510 19.01 20.86 -1.63
CA VAL A 510 19.37 22.04 -2.40
C VAL A 510 18.42 23.23 -2.22
N ALA A 511 17.61 23.24 -1.16
CA ALA A 511 16.64 24.30 -0.89
C ALA A 511 17.27 25.71 -0.83
N ALA A 512 18.46 25.81 -0.23
CA ALA A 512 19.18 27.07 -0.12
C ALA A 512 19.69 27.62 -1.46
N GLU A 513 19.92 26.73 -2.44
CA GLU A 513 20.42 27.07 -3.79
C GLU A 513 19.28 27.50 -4.73
N HIS A 514 18.03 27.06 -4.43
CA HIS A 514 16.87 27.28 -5.29
C HIS A 514 15.67 27.91 -4.56
N PRO A 515 15.81 29.07 -3.87
CA PRO A 515 14.77 29.67 -3.04
C PRO A 515 13.47 29.99 -3.81
N ASP A 516 13.59 30.41 -5.08
CA ASP A 516 12.42 30.71 -5.92
C ASP A 516 11.61 29.44 -6.25
N ARG A 517 12.28 28.31 -6.46
CA ARG A 517 11.64 27.00 -6.69
C ARG A 517 10.95 26.51 -5.42
N VAL A 518 11.61 26.61 -4.26
CA VAL A 518 11.01 26.30 -2.95
C VAL A 518 9.73 27.11 -2.76
N LYS A 519 9.75 28.41 -3.06
CA LYS A 519 8.57 29.28 -2.96
C LYS A 519 7.47 28.80 -3.88
N ALA A 520 7.74 28.63 -5.17
CA ALA A 520 6.73 28.21 -6.16
C ALA A 520 6.11 26.84 -5.81
N MET A 521 6.93 25.84 -5.42
CA MET A 521 6.45 24.51 -5.06
C MET A 521 5.70 24.51 -3.73
N SER A 522 6.08 25.35 -2.76
CA SER A 522 5.34 25.47 -1.50
C SER A 522 3.97 26.12 -1.73
N GLU A 523 3.84 27.12 -2.61
CA GLU A 523 2.58 27.71 -3.00
C GLU A 523 1.67 26.68 -3.71
N ALA A 524 2.24 25.85 -4.59
CA ALA A 524 1.51 24.76 -5.25
C ALA A 524 1.02 23.69 -4.24
N TYR A 525 1.87 23.33 -3.28
CA TYR A 525 1.48 22.45 -2.18
C TYR A 525 0.34 23.05 -1.33
N GLU A 526 0.41 24.34 -0.99
CA GLU A 526 -0.65 24.99 -0.20
C GLU A 526 -2.00 25.00 -0.96
N ALA A 527 -1.96 25.21 -2.27
CA ALA A 527 -3.16 25.10 -3.11
C ALA A 527 -3.72 23.66 -3.12
N PHE A 528 -2.84 22.66 -3.18
CA PHE A 528 -3.21 21.24 -3.03
C PHE A 528 -3.81 20.98 -1.65
N ALA A 529 -3.15 21.36 -0.58
CA ALA A 529 -3.57 21.15 0.80
C ALA A 529 -4.96 21.74 1.07
N LYS A 530 -5.21 22.97 0.60
CA LYS A 530 -6.53 23.61 0.70
C LYS A 530 -7.61 22.84 -0.05
N ARG A 531 -7.32 22.39 -1.28
CA ARG A 531 -8.27 21.65 -2.11
C ARG A 531 -8.60 20.27 -1.56
N THR A 532 -7.65 19.65 -0.86
CA THR A 532 -7.74 18.30 -0.34
C THR A 532 -8.10 18.23 1.14
N MET A 533 -8.53 19.33 1.74
CA MET A 533 -9.01 19.39 3.13
C MET A 533 -7.92 19.13 4.18
N VAL A 534 -6.67 19.39 3.88
CA VAL A 534 -5.59 19.29 4.87
C VAL A 534 -5.82 20.33 5.97
N THR A 535 -5.96 19.85 7.20
CA THR A 535 -6.06 20.68 8.41
C THR A 535 -4.75 20.60 9.16
N ARG A 536 -4.09 21.75 9.36
CA ARG A 536 -2.87 21.79 10.15
C ARG A 536 -3.21 21.65 11.63
N ALA A 537 -2.57 20.70 12.31
CA ALA A 537 -2.65 20.64 13.73
C ALA A 537 -1.96 21.84 14.36
N GLN A 538 -2.49 22.26 15.49
CA GLN A 538 -1.87 23.27 16.32
C GLN A 538 -1.07 22.56 17.41
N GLY A 539 0.16 23.02 17.62
CA GLY A 539 1.04 22.48 18.64
C GLY A 539 2.29 21.81 18.07
N LYS A 540 3.19 21.50 18.97
CA LYS A 540 4.43 20.79 18.65
C LYS A 540 4.11 19.34 18.36
N MET A 541 4.81 18.78 17.37
CA MET A 541 4.72 17.37 17.09
C MET A 541 5.19 16.57 18.30
N ILE A 542 4.32 15.72 18.81
CA ILE A 542 4.68 14.67 19.76
C ILE A 542 5.25 13.55 18.91
N ASP A 543 6.54 13.28 19.10
CA ASP A 543 7.25 12.37 18.23
C ASP A 543 6.95 10.91 18.54
N TYR A 544 6.25 10.26 17.64
CA TYR A 544 6.21 8.81 17.56
C TYR A 544 7.28 8.24 16.61
N VAL A 545 8.09 9.08 15.99
CA VAL A 545 9.02 8.69 14.91
C VAL A 545 10.47 8.95 15.28
N GLY A 546 10.77 9.24 16.55
CA GLY A 546 12.15 9.26 17.02
C GLY A 546 12.68 7.82 17.09
N ILE A 547 13.51 7.41 16.13
CA ILE A 547 14.33 6.20 16.31
C ILE A 547 15.50 6.62 17.20
N ASP A 548 15.59 6.03 18.39
CA ASP A 548 16.82 6.08 19.16
C ASP A 548 17.89 5.34 18.35
N SER A 549 18.84 6.11 17.81
CA SER A 549 19.92 5.57 16.98
C SER A 549 20.81 4.55 17.71
N LYS A 550 20.76 4.51 19.05
CA LYS A 550 21.51 3.53 19.85
C LYS A 550 20.75 2.22 20.08
N THR A 551 19.43 2.28 20.12
CA THR A 551 18.61 1.13 20.49
C THR A 551 17.64 0.67 19.37
N GLY A 552 17.54 1.43 18.28
CA GLY A 552 16.57 1.21 17.22
C GLY A 552 15.11 1.31 17.69
N ARG A 553 14.86 1.93 18.84
CA ARG A 553 13.52 2.04 19.43
C ARG A 553 12.84 3.32 18.99
N TYR A 554 11.57 3.22 18.66
CA TYR A 554 10.70 4.39 18.61
C TYR A 554 10.42 4.86 20.04
N LEU A 555 10.70 6.11 20.32
CA LEU A 555 10.45 6.72 21.62
C LEU A 555 9.35 7.77 21.47
N ALA A 556 8.18 7.51 22.07
CA ALA A 556 7.30 8.61 22.44
C ALA A 556 7.95 9.32 23.61
N VAL A 557 8.35 10.57 23.42
CA VAL A 557 8.89 11.37 24.51
C VAL A 557 8.27 12.77 24.48
N ASP A 558 8.09 13.35 25.64
CA ASP A 558 7.73 14.74 25.79
C ASP A 558 8.85 15.63 25.19
N PRO A 559 8.55 16.44 24.15
CA PRO A 559 9.57 17.27 23.50
C PRO A 559 10.24 18.28 24.44
N ALA A 560 9.53 18.72 25.49
CA ALA A 560 10.06 19.70 26.43
C ALA A 560 10.98 19.07 27.47
N THR A 561 10.71 17.83 27.88
CA THR A 561 11.42 17.16 28.97
C THR A 561 12.34 16.04 28.50
N MET A 562 12.21 15.62 27.22
CA MET A 562 12.92 14.47 26.65
C MET A 562 12.73 13.17 27.45
N LYS A 563 11.68 13.09 28.25
CA LYS A 563 11.34 11.89 29.01
C LYS A 563 10.30 11.07 28.25
N PRO A 564 10.35 9.73 28.38
CA PRO A 564 9.29 8.88 27.87
C PRO A 564 7.93 9.37 28.40
N VAL A 565 6.98 9.59 27.50
CA VAL A 565 5.58 9.87 27.86
C VAL A 565 4.76 8.59 27.74
N PRO A 566 3.79 8.36 28.64
CA PRO A 566 2.79 7.34 28.40
C PRO A 566 2.15 7.58 27.03
N ALA A 567 1.88 6.52 26.28
CA ALA A 567 1.07 6.63 25.08
C ALA A 567 -0.23 7.42 25.42
N PRO A 568 -0.69 8.34 24.54
CA PRO A 568 -1.94 9.03 24.77
C PRO A 568 -3.03 7.97 25.04
N GLN A 569 -3.86 8.21 26.06
CA GLN A 569 -4.99 7.31 26.29
C GLN A 569 -5.81 7.24 24.99
N ALA A 570 -6.01 6.04 24.49
CA ALA A 570 -6.83 5.83 23.32
C ALA A 570 -8.21 6.47 23.55
N ILE A 571 -8.67 7.28 22.60
CA ILE A 571 -10.04 7.79 22.65
C ILE A 571 -10.96 6.57 22.47
N PRO A 572 -11.88 6.30 23.38
CA PRO A 572 -12.79 5.18 23.25
C PRO A 572 -13.50 5.23 21.89
N VAL A 573 -13.61 4.10 21.23
CA VAL A 573 -14.27 3.98 19.92
C VAL A 573 -15.70 4.53 19.95
N SER A 574 -16.37 4.47 21.11
CA SER A 574 -17.69 5.04 21.37
C SER A 574 -17.76 6.58 21.28
N GLU A 575 -16.63 7.27 21.38
CA GLU A 575 -16.56 8.75 21.35
C GLU A 575 -16.14 9.28 19.95
N ILE A 576 -15.86 8.38 19.00
CA ILE A 576 -15.54 8.74 17.62
C ILE A 576 -16.83 8.63 16.80
N HIS A 577 -17.57 9.71 16.77
CA HIS A 577 -18.83 9.82 16.00
C HIS A 577 -18.64 10.28 14.57
#